data_7527b3e16bd70b17c9dd234f112e3965
#
_entry.id   7527b3e16bd70b17c9dd234f112e3965
#
_cell.length_a   1.000
_cell.length_b   1.000
_cell.length_c   1.000
_cell.angle_alpha   90.00
_cell.angle_beta   90.00
_cell.angle_gamma   90.00
#
_symmetry.space_group_name_H-M   'P 1'
#
loop_
_entity.id
_entity.type
_entity.pdbx_description
1 polymer ?
#
loop_
_entity_poly.entity_id
_entity_poly.type
_entity_poly.pdbx_seq_one_letter_code
_entity_poly.pdbx_strand_id
1 'polypeptide(L)'
;MRAELGWAPDERVCVATAGGSGVGGPLLRLIIEAHPYAAKRVPGLRTVVVTGPRLDPQALPAPPGVEVHGYVPGLHRLLAACDVGVVQGGLTTTMELTAAGRPFLYFPLRHHFEQQRHVAHRLGRHRAGVRMDYATATPESIGEALADALARPVEYLPVPTDGARRAAALLADLL
;
A
#
# COMPACT_ATOMS: atom_id res chain seq x y z
N MET A 1 -13.13 5.20 -12.36
CA MET A 1 -12.51 4.29 -11.36
C MET A 1 -12.91 4.66 -9.93
N ARG A 2 -12.66 5.89 -9.39
CA ARG A 2 -13.07 6.26 -8.00
C ARG A 2 -14.59 6.14 -7.81
N ALA A 3 -15.38 6.65 -8.74
CA ALA A 3 -16.85 6.56 -8.68
C ALA A 3 -17.37 5.11 -8.67
N GLU A 4 -16.74 4.20 -9.40
CA GLU A 4 -17.07 2.76 -9.38
C GLU A 4 -16.76 2.09 -8.04
N LEU A 5 -15.81 2.68 -7.27
CA LEU A 5 -15.45 2.25 -5.91
C LEU A 5 -16.29 2.96 -4.84
N GLY A 6 -17.23 3.84 -5.22
CA GLY A 6 -18.01 4.64 -4.30
C GLY A 6 -17.21 5.71 -3.59
N TRP A 7 -16.07 6.15 -4.15
CA TRP A 7 -15.22 7.19 -3.59
C TRP A 7 -15.49 8.54 -4.25
N ALA A 8 -15.74 9.56 -3.44
CA ALA A 8 -15.93 10.92 -3.93
C ALA A 8 -14.63 11.48 -4.53
N PRO A 9 -14.70 12.41 -5.48
CA PRO A 9 -13.49 12.99 -6.12
C PRO A 9 -12.55 13.69 -5.13
N ASP A 10 -13.11 14.33 -4.12
CA ASP A 10 -12.43 15.12 -3.09
C ASP A 10 -12.12 14.32 -1.81
N GLU A 11 -12.62 13.09 -1.71
CA GLU A 11 -12.35 12.21 -0.57
C GLU A 11 -10.89 11.80 -0.52
N ARG A 12 -10.28 11.81 0.66
CA ARG A 12 -8.92 11.29 0.88
C ARG A 12 -8.98 9.83 1.33
N VAL A 13 -8.43 8.93 0.53
CA VAL A 13 -8.49 7.49 0.77
C VAL A 13 -7.11 6.89 0.93
N CYS A 14 -6.87 6.29 2.09
CA CYS A 14 -5.73 5.42 2.37
C CYS A 14 -6.13 3.97 2.12
N VAL A 15 -5.38 3.21 1.33
CA VAL A 15 -5.55 1.76 1.17
C VAL A 15 -4.41 1.05 1.87
N ALA A 16 -4.74 0.19 2.83
CA ALA A 16 -3.78 -0.60 3.60
C ALA A 16 -3.93 -2.09 3.29
N THR A 17 -2.81 -2.77 3.00
CA THR A 17 -2.80 -4.22 2.81
C THR A 17 -1.45 -4.84 3.17
N ALA A 18 -1.50 -6.04 3.72
CA ALA A 18 -0.31 -6.82 4.05
C ALA A 18 -0.08 -8.01 3.11
N GLY A 19 -0.78 -8.03 1.96
CA GLY A 19 -0.69 -9.12 0.99
C GLY A 19 -1.52 -10.35 1.40
N GLY A 20 -1.22 -11.50 0.76
CA GLY A 20 -2.03 -12.72 0.92
C GLY A 20 -1.57 -13.66 2.04
N SER A 21 -0.52 -13.33 2.80
CA SER A 21 -0.04 -14.16 3.90
C SER A 21 -0.67 -13.75 5.23
N GLY A 22 -0.87 -14.72 6.14
CA GLY A 22 -1.46 -14.44 7.46
C GLY A 22 -0.55 -13.66 8.42
N VAL A 23 0.71 -13.40 8.05
CA VAL A 23 1.69 -12.70 8.91
C VAL A 23 1.45 -11.18 9.01
N GLY A 24 0.57 -10.62 8.20
CA GLY A 24 0.32 -9.17 8.15
C GLY A 24 -0.61 -8.62 9.21
N GLY A 25 -1.26 -9.45 10.01
CA GLY A 25 -2.24 -9.00 11.02
C GLY A 25 -1.72 -7.91 11.97
N PRO A 26 -0.52 -8.06 12.56
CA PRO A 26 0.03 -7.01 13.43
C PRO A 26 0.22 -5.67 12.72
N LEU A 27 0.66 -5.65 11.46
CA LEU A 27 0.77 -4.42 10.68
C LEU A 27 -0.58 -3.76 10.48
N LEU A 28 -1.59 -4.53 10.08
CA LEU A 28 -2.93 -3.99 9.84
C LEU A 28 -3.55 -3.39 11.12
N ARG A 29 -3.34 -4.04 12.28
CA ARG A 29 -3.75 -3.46 13.59
C ARG A 29 -3.05 -2.14 13.85
N LEU A 30 -1.75 -2.08 13.67
CA LEU A 30 -0.95 -0.88 13.88
C LEU A 30 -1.39 0.27 12.96
N ILE A 31 -1.76 -0.03 11.70
CA ILE A 31 -2.30 0.97 10.78
C ILE A 31 -3.68 1.47 11.22
N ILE A 32 -4.55 0.58 11.70
CA ILE A 32 -5.86 0.96 12.25
C ILE A 32 -5.67 1.88 13.47
N GLU A 33 -4.75 1.56 14.36
CA GLU A 33 -4.39 2.38 15.52
C GLU A 33 -3.77 3.73 15.10
N ALA A 34 -3.12 3.80 13.94
CA ALA A 34 -2.55 5.02 13.39
C ALA A 34 -3.60 5.97 12.79
N HIS A 35 -4.77 5.44 12.40
CA HIS A 35 -5.81 6.22 11.73
C HIS A 35 -6.21 7.50 12.47
N PRO A 36 -6.45 7.53 13.79
CA PRO A 36 -6.83 8.74 14.51
C PRO A 36 -5.76 9.84 14.43
N TYR A 37 -4.47 9.47 14.40
CA TYR A 37 -3.36 10.42 14.28
C TYR A 37 -3.29 11.01 12.86
N ALA A 38 -3.48 10.18 11.84
CA ALA A 38 -3.56 10.64 10.45
C ALA A 38 -4.79 11.53 10.21
N ALA A 39 -5.97 11.14 10.72
CA ALA A 39 -7.22 11.86 10.55
C ALA A 39 -7.22 13.26 11.23
N LYS A 40 -6.45 13.44 12.30
CA LYS A 40 -6.23 14.77 12.90
C LYS A 40 -5.53 15.74 11.94
N ARG A 41 -4.63 15.24 11.10
CA ARG A 41 -3.86 16.04 10.13
C ARG A 41 -4.51 16.09 8.75
N VAL A 42 -5.31 15.10 8.42
CA VAL A 42 -6.04 14.96 7.16
C VAL A 42 -7.53 14.75 7.48
N PRO A 43 -8.28 15.83 7.74
CA PRO A 43 -9.70 15.70 8.04
C PRO A 43 -10.47 14.98 6.93
N GLY A 44 -11.38 14.07 7.32
CA GLY A 44 -12.15 13.26 6.36
C GLY A 44 -11.37 12.11 5.73
N LEU A 45 -10.17 11.78 6.24
CA LEU A 45 -9.42 10.61 5.77
C LEU A 45 -10.24 9.34 6.00
N ARG A 46 -10.45 8.58 4.93
CA ARG A 46 -11.00 7.22 4.93
C ARG A 46 -9.86 6.21 4.81
N THR A 47 -9.83 5.22 5.68
CA THR A 47 -8.83 4.14 5.62
C THR A 47 -9.52 2.83 5.28
N VAL A 48 -9.16 2.26 4.12
CA VAL A 48 -9.65 0.97 3.62
C VAL A 48 -8.58 -0.09 3.86
N VAL A 49 -8.84 -1.00 4.78
CA VAL A 49 -7.94 -2.09 5.15
C VAL A 49 -8.37 -3.37 4.43
N VAL A 50 -7.45 -3.97 3.67
CA VAL A 50 -7.68 -5.24 2.98
C VAL A 50 -6.81 -6.33 3.59
N THR A 51 -7.46 -7.28 4.28
CA THR A 51 -6.78 -8.35 5.02
C THR A 51 -6.26 -9.46 4.12
N GLY A 52 -6.84 -9.62 2.93
CA GLY A 52 -6.56 -10.73 2.04
C GLY A 52 -7.28 -12.03 2.46
N PRO A 53 -6.94 -13.16 1.82
CA PRO A 53 -7.73 -14.40 1.94
C PRO A 53 -7.50 -15.20 3.24
N ARG A 54 -6.48 -14.85 4.05
CA ARG A 54 -6.06 -15.69 5.19
C ARG A 54 -6.26 -15.04 6.55
N LEU A 55 -6.68 -13.80 6.60
CA LEU A 55 -7.01 -13.10 7.83
C LEU A 55 -8.49 -12.79 7.85
N ASP A 56 -9.15 -13.14 8.96
CA ASP A 56 -10.55 -12.79 9.18
C ASP A 56 -10.68 -11.26 9.37
N PRO A 57 -11.43 -10.56 8.50
CA PRO A 57 -11.64 -9.13 8.64
C PRO A 57 -12.37 -8.77 9.97
N GLN A 58 -13.21 -9.67 10.49
CA GLN A 58 -13.93 -9.47 11.75
C GLN A 58 -13.01 -9.51 12.99
N ALA A 59 -11.81 -10.06 12.85
CA ALA A 59 -10.80 -10.07 13.92
C ALA A 59 -10.06 -8.73 14.09
N LEU A 60 -10.35 -7.75 13.22
CA LEU A 60 -9.76 -6.42 13.28
C LEU A 60 -10.81 -5.38 13.71
N PRO A 61 -10.44 -4.37 14.52
CA PRO A 61 -11.35 -3.27 14.85
C PRO A 61 -11.62 -2.41 13.61
N ALA A 62 -12.83 -1.86 13.52
CA ALA A 62 -13.22 -0.91 12.48
C ALA A 62 -13.79 0.37 13.12
N PRO A 63 -12.93 1.25 13.68
CA PRO A 63 -13.38 2.52 14.25
C PRO A 63 -13.90 3.45 13.15
N PRO A 64 -14.60 4.55 13.51
CA PRO A 64 -15.06 5.53 12.54
C PRO A 64 -13.97 5.98 11.58
N GLY A 65 -14.26 5.99 10.28
CA GLY A 65 -13.30 6.31 9.22
C GLY A 65 -12.43 5.14 8.76
N VAL A 66 -12.56 3.95 9.35
CA VAL A 66 -11.85 2.73 8.94
C VAL A 66 -12.85 1.68 8.45
N GLU A 67 -12.58 1.11 7.31
CA GLU A 67 -13.31 -0.04 6.75
C GLU A 67 -12.37 -1.22 6.62
N VAL A 68 -12.83 -2.41 7.01
CA VAL A 68 -12.04 -3.64 6.94
C VAL A 68 -12.73 -4.62 6.01
N HIS A 69 -12.01 -5.01 4.96
CA HIS A 69 -12.45 -5.99 3.97
C HIS A 69 -11.54 -7.21 4.00
N GLY A 70 -12.10 -8.36 3.64
CA GLY A 70 -11.37 -9.60 3.43
C GLY A 70 -10.57 -9.59 2.12
N TYR A 71 -10.73 -10.63 1.32
CA TYR A 71 -10.16 -10.68 -0.03
C TYR A 71 -10.96 -9.78 -0.99
N VAL A 72 -10.25 -8.89 -1.67
CA VAL A 72 -10.82 -8.00 -2.69
C VAL A 72 -10.26 -8.37 -4.06
N PRO A 73 -11.09 -8.88 -5.00
CA PRO A 73 -10.67 -9.10 -6.37
C PRO A 73 -10.24 -7.78 -7.03
N GLY A 74 -9.13 -7.81 -7.76
CA GLY A 74 -8.66 -6.60 -8.44
C GLY A 74 -8.13 -5.52 -7.50
N LEU A 75 -7.51 -5.87 -6.38
CA LEU A 75 -6.93 -4.95 -5.40
C LEU A 75 -6.07 -3.85 -6.04
N HIS A 76 -5.37 -4.14 -7.14
CA HIS A 76 -4.60 -3.15 -7.89
C HIS A 76 -5.43 -1.93 -8.35
N ARG A 77 -6.75 -2.08 -8.55
CA ARG A 77 -7.64 -0.97 -8.91
C ARG A 77 -7.85 -0.02 -7.72
N LEU A 78 -7.97 -0.57 -6.50
CA LEU A 78 -8.05 0.22 -5.28
C LEU A 78 -6.73 0.97 -5.07
N LEU A 79 -5.59 0.29 -5.23
CA LEU A 79 -4.26 0.87 -5.12
C LEU A 79 -4.01 1.98 -6.14
N ALA A 80 -4.47 1.80 -7.38
CA ALA A 80 -4.36 2.84 -8.41
C ALA A 80 -5.27 4.06 -8.16
N ALA A 81 -6.39 3.87 -7.45
CA ALA A 81 -7.37 4.92 -7.17
C ALA A 81 -7.17 5.63 -5.82
N CYS A 82 -6.40 5.05 -4.89
CA CYS A 82 -6.16 5.63 -3.57
C CYS A 82 -5.32 6.91 -3.63
N ASP A 83 -5.34 7.70 -2.56
CA ASP A 83 -4.48 8.87 -2.41
C ASP A 83 -3.14 8.48 -1.76
N VAL A 84 -3.13 7.45 -0.91
CA VAL A 84 -1.93 6.91 -0.28
C VAL A 84 -2.08 5.41 0.00
N GLY A 85 -1.00 4.65 -0.13
CA GLY A 85 -0.94 3.23 0.22
C GLY A 85 -0.17 2.98 1.52
N VAL A 86 -0.54 1.93 2.29
CA VAL A 86 0.32 1.38 3.34
C VAL A 86 0.42 -0.13 3.14
N VAL A 87 1.64 -0.62 2.92
CA VAL A 87 1.84 -2.00 2.49
C VAL A 87 3.02 -2.68 3.21
N GLN A 88 3.01 -4.00 3.25
CA GLN A 88 4.07 -4.77 3.90
C GLN A 88 5.40 -4.80 3.12
N GLY A 89 5.43 -4.36 1.89
CA GLY A 89 6.66 -4.36 1.09
C GLY A 89 6.82 -5.59 0.20
N GLY A 90 5.74 -6.26 -0.16
CA GLY A 90 5.74 -7.26 -1.23
C GLY A 90 6.00 -6.62 -2.60
N LEU A 91 6.74 -7.31 -3.48
CA LEU A 91 7.17 -6.75 -4.76
C LEU A 91 6.00 -6.27 -5.62
N THR A 92 4.98 -7.11 -5.79
CA THR A 92 3.83 -6.79 -6.66
C THR A 92 3.14 -5.51 -6.24
N THR A 93 2.70 -5.43 -4.99
CA THR A 93 1.92 -4.29 -4.47
C THR A 93 2.72 -2.98 -4.49
N THR A 94 4.01 -3.04 -4.12
CA THR A 94 4.87 -1.85 -4.16
C THR A 94 5.10 -1.34 -5.58
N MET A 95 5.28 -2.25 -6.55
CA MET A 95 5.44 -1.88 -7.96
C MET A 95 4.14 -1.40 -8.59
N GLU A 96 2.98 -1.92 -8.20
CA GLU A 96 1.66 -1.41 -8.61
C GLU A 96 1.44 0.03 -8.15
N LEU A 97 1.74 0.34 -6.88
CA LEU A 97 1.67 1.71 -6.36
C LEU A 97 2.66 2.65 -7.05
N THR A 98 3.89 2.17 -7.29
CA THR A 98 4.92 2.94 -8.00
C THR A 98 4.49 3.26 -9.43
N ALA A 99 3.99 2.27 -10.17
CA ALA A 99 3.51 2.44 -11.54
C ALA A 99 2.27 3.35 -11.62
N ALA A 100 1.41 3.31 -10.60
CA ALA A 100 0.25 4.18 -10.51
C ALA A 100 0.58 5.62 -10.02
N GLY A 101 1.84 5.90 -9.69
CA GLY A 101 2.27 7.19 -9.16
C GLY A 101 1.59 7.54 -7.83
N ARG A 102 1.34 6.53 -6.98
CA ARG A 102 0.69 6.76 -5.68
C ARG A 102 1.72 6.79 -4.56
N PRO A 103 1.67 7.79 -3.66
CA PRO A 103 2.53 7.79 -2.49
C PRO A 103 2.20 6.59 -1.60
N PHE A 104 3.21 6.01 -0.95
CA PHE A 104 2.97 4.89 -0.05
C PHE A 104 4.05 4.74 1.01
N LEU A 105 3.66 4.18 2.15
CA LEU A 105 4.55 3.68 3.18
C LEU A 105 4.69 2.17 3.01
N TYR A 106 5.90 1.63 3.20
CA TYR A 106 6.10 0.19 3.17
C TYR A 106 6.93 -0.31 4.35
N PHE A 107 6.54 -1.49 4.86
CA PHE A 107 7.08 -2.11 6.05
C PHE A 107 7.70 -3.47 5.71
N PRO A 108 8.96 -3.53 5.27
CA PRO A 108 9.59 -4.80 4.94
C PRO A 108 9.77 -5.65 6.19
N LEU A 109 9.39 -6.93 6.11
CA LEU A 109 9.58 -7.90 7.19
C LEU A 109 11.07 -8.05 7.52
N ARG A 110 11.42 -8.01 8.81
CA ARG A 110 12.80 -7.98 9.30
C ARG A 110 13.69 -9.09 8.72
N HIS A 111 13.15 -10.30 8.62
CA HIS A 111 13.90 -11.48 8.18
C HIS A 111 13.54 -11.95 6.76
N HIS A 112 12.91 -11.09 5.96
CA HIS A 112 12.51 -11.42 4.58
C HIS A 112 13.51 -10.82 3.59
N PHE A 113 14.45 -11.65 3.12
CA PHE A 113 15.56 -11.22 2.26
C PHE A 113 15.09 -10.46 1.02
N GLU A 114 14.08 -10.96 0.32
CA GLU A 114 13.54 -10.29 -0.88
C GLU A 114 13.06 -8.86 -0.57
N GLN A 115 12.26 -8.69 0.49
CA GLN A 115 11.73 -7.37 0.85
C GLN A 115 12.83 -6.42 1.31
N GLN A 116 13.80 -6.92 2.08
CA GLN A 116 14.89 -6.13 2.63
C GLN A 116 15.91 -5.68 1.58
N ARG A 117 16.15 -6.49 0.55
CA ARG A 117 17.18 -6.27 -0.47
C ARG A 117 16.60 -5.95 -1.84
N HIS A 118 15.87 -6.89 -2.46
CA HIS A 118 15.43 -6.74 -3.84
C HIS A 118 14.35 -5.67 -3.99
N VAL A 119 13.32 -5.68 -3.14
CA VAL A 119 12.26 -4.68 -3.19
C VAL A 119 12.82 -3.31 -2.82
N ALA A 120 13.57 -3.20 -1.73
CA ALA A 120 14.18 -1.93 -1.31
C ALA A 120 15.10 -1.34 -2.40
N HIS A 121 15.95 -2.18 -3.03
CA HIS A 121 16.80 -1.74 -4.14
C HIS A 121 15.97 -1.24 -5.35
N ARG A 122 14.92 -1.98 -5.71
CA ARG A 122 14.04 -1.61 -6.83
C ARG A 122 13.30 -0.31 -6.56
N LEU A 123 12.73 -0.15 -5.36
CA LEU A 123 12.08 1.10 -4.95
C LEU A 123 13.06 2.27 -4.94
N GLY A 124 14.29 2.07 -4.46
CA GLY A 124 15.34 3.07 -4.52
C GLY A 124 15.65 3.54 -5.95
N ARG A 125 15.70 2.62 -6.93
CA ARG A 125 15.89 2.96 -8.35
C ARG A 125 14.75 3.82 -8.91
N HIS A 126 13.52 3.62 -8.45
CA HIS A 126 12.37 4.41 -8.87
C HIS A 126 12.09 5.63 -7.98
N ARG A 127 12.89 5.85 -6.93
CA ARG A 127 12.66 6.87 -5.89
C ARG A 127 11.27 6.76 -5.27
N ALA A 128 10.78 5.52 -5.08
CA ALA A 128 9.40 5.25 -4.73
C ALA A 128 9.24 4.77 -3.30
N GLY A 129 8.14 5.22 -2.66
CA GLY A 129 7.72 4.81 -1.35
C GLY A 129 8.59 5.30 -0.20
N VAL A 130 8.01 5.38 0.98
CA VAL A 130 8.69 5.70 2.23
C VAL A 130 8.86 4.43 3.03
N ARG A 131 10.11 4.04 3.31
CA ARG A 131 10.40 2.88 4.13
C ARG A 131 10.16 3.18 5.60
N MET A 132 9.37 2.35 6.25
CA MET A 132 9.15 2.36 7.69
C MET A 132 9.84 1.16 8.34
N ASP A 133 10.35 1.34 9.55
CA ASP A 133 10.90 0.24 10.34
C ASP A 133 9.82 -0.29 11.28
N TYR A 134 9.52 -1.57 11.16
CA TYR A 134 8.53 -2.26 11.98
C TYR A 134 8.87 -2.23 13.49
N ALA A 135 10.16 -2.19 13.84
CA ALA A 135 10.61 -2.23 15.22
C ALA A 135 10.44 -0.89 15.96
N THR A 136 10.41 0.22 15.21
CA THR A 136 10.36 1.58 15.78
C THR A 136 9.10 2.34 15.44
N ALA A 137 8.31 1.85 14.46
CA ALA A 137 7.08 2.50 14.07
C ALA A 137 6.03 2.45 15.18
N THR A 138 5.44 3.60 15.46
CA THR A 138 4.31 3.76 16.38
C THR A 138 3.08 4.23 15.61
N PRO A 139 1.85 4.07 16.15
CA PRO A 139 0.65 4.63 15.53
C PRO A 139 0.78 6.11 15.19
N GLU A 140 1.38 6.89 16.06
CA GLU A 140 1.60 8.32 15.86
C GLU A 140 2.57 8.58 14.70
N SER A 141 3.74 7.95 14.68
CA SER A 141 4.73 8.12 13.61
C SER A 141 4.21 7.68 12.24
N ILE A 142 3.36 6.65 12.20
CA ILE A 142 2.69 6.22 10.97
C ILE A 142 1.66 7.28 10.52
N GLY A 143 0.86 7.78 11.45
CA GLY A 143 -0.12 8.83 11.17
C GLY A 143 0.53 10.10 10.61
N GLU A 144 1.66 10.51 11.17
CA GLU A 144 2.46 11.63 10.66
C GLU A 144 3.02 11.36 9.27
N ALA A 145 3.66 10.20 9.06
CA ALA A 145 4.22 9.82 7.77
C ALA A 145 3.16 9.72 6.67
N LEU A 146 1.93 9.26 7.00
CA LEU A 146 0.78 9.25 6.08
C LEU A 146 0.38 10.67 5.67
N ALA A 147 0.24 11.58 6.63
CA ALA A 147 -0.12 12.97 6.35
C ALA A 147 0.96 13.65 5.50
N ASP A 148 2.23 13.41 5.81
CA ASP A 148 3.36 13.94 5.05
C ASP A 148 3.40 13.38 3.62
N ALA A 149 3.12 12.09 3.44
CA ALA A 149 3.05 11.47 2.12
C ALA A 149 1.92 12.03 1.25
N LEU A 150 0.78 12.35 1.86
CA LEU A 150 -0.36 13.00 1.18
C LEU A 150 -0.11 14.46 0.82
N ALA A 151 0.74 15.15 1.58
CA ALA A 151 1.03 16.57 1.37
C ALA A 151 2.10 16.84 0.29
N ARG A 152 2.89 15.83 -0.07
CA ARG A 152 4.03 15.97 -1.00
C ARG A 152 3.68 15.45 -2.38
N PRO A 153 4.14 16.11 -3.47
CA PRO A 153 4.03 15.56 -4.81
C PRO A 153 4.87 14.29 -4.95
N VAL A 154 4.39 13.37 -5.77
CA VAL A 154 5.12 12.14 -6.10
C VAL A 154 6.06 12.42 -7.28
N GLU A 155 7.35 12.13 -7.09
CA GLU A 155 8.40 12.30 -8.10
C GLU A 155 9.07 10.96 -8.46
N TYR A 156 8.25 9.92 -8.68
CA TYR A 156 8.77 8.59 -9.02
C TYR A 156 9.31 8.55 -10.45
N LEU A 157 10.42 7.84 -10.62
CA LEU A 157 10.90 7.51 -11.95
C LEU A 157 9.97 6.46 -12.61
N PRO A 158 9.70 6.58 -13.93
CA PRO A 158 8.76 5.71 -14.61
C PRO A 158 9.06 4.21 -14.46
N VAL A 159 7.99 3.42 -14.35
CA VAL A 159 8.05 1.95 -14.33
C VAL A 159 7.52 1.46 -15.68
N PRO A 160 8.29 0.66 -16.44
CA PRO A 160 7.76 -0.03 -17.61
C PRO A 160 6.64 -0.99 -17.21
N THR A 161 5.46 -0.84 -17.82
CA THR A 161 4.26 -1.65 -17.51
C THR A 161 3.96 -2.72 -18.56
N ASP A 162 4.80 -2.84 -19.58
CA ASP A 162 4.67 -3.76 -20.72
C ASP A 162 5.46 -5.06 -20.56
N GLY A 163 5.87 -5.40 -19.34
CA GLY A 163 6.76 -6.54 -19.06
C GLY A 163 6.22 -7.89 -19.57
N ALA A 164 4.92 -8.15 -19.42
CA ALA A 164 4.31 -9.39 -19.91
C ALA A 164 4.39 -9.49 -21.45
N ARG A 165 4.10 -8.39 -22.16
CA ARG A 165 4.21 -8.35 -23.63
C ARG A 165 5.64 -8.55 -24.10
N ARG A 166 6.61 -7.92 -23.45
CA ARG A 166 8.03 -8.08 -23.75
C ARG A 166 8.52 -9.50 -23.51
N ALA A 167 8.10 -10.09 -22.38
CA ALA A 167 8.44 -11.49 -22.08
C ALA A 167 7.85 -12.45 -23.11
N ALA A 168 6.59 -12.24 -23.53
CA ALA A 168 5.97 -13.04 -24.58
C ALA A 168 6.72 -12.94 -25.94
N ALA A 169 7.16 -11.74 -26.32
CA ALA A 169 7.95 -11.55 -27.53
C ALA A 169 9.29 -12.30 -27.45
N LEU A 170 10.03 -12.16 -26.33
CA LEU A 170 11.29 -12.87 -26.14
C LEU A 170 11.13 -14.40 -26.15
N LEU A 171 10.01 -14.92 -25.61
CA LEU A 171 9.73 -16.35 -25.66
C LEU A 171 9.40 -16.82 -27.08
N ALA A 172 8.68 -16.02 -27.86
CA ALA A 172 8.36 -16.35 -29.25
C ALA A 172 9.60 -16.42 -30.13
N ASP A 173 10.63 -15.61 -29.84
CA ASP A 173 11.92 -15.63 -30.56
C ASP A 173 12.75 -16.90 -30.29
N LEU A 174 12.38 -17.72 -29.31
CA LEU A 174 13.03 -18.97 -28.94
C LEU A 174 12.38 -20.20 -29.61
N LEU A 175 11.24 -20.04 -30.26
CA LEU A 175 10.50 -21.10 -30.95
C LEU A 175 10.75 -21.09 -32.46
#